data_9e3fe62bc7877b77305d8c1a62362a40
#
_entry.id   9e3fe62bc7877b77305d8c1a62362a40
#
_cell.length_a   1.000
_cell.length_b   1.000
_cell.length_c   1.000
_cell.angle_alpha   90.00
_cell.angle_beta   90.00
_cell.angle_gamma   90.00
#
_symmetry.space_group_name_H-M   'P 1'
#
loop_
_entity.id
_entity.type
_entity.pdbx_description
1 polymer ?
#
loop_
_entity_poly.entity_id
_entity_poly.type
_entity_poly.pdbx_seq_one_letter_code
_entity_poly.pdbx_strand_id
1 'polypeptide(L)'
;MPYYELHITVAENDRLEAFDDHCRSKELLCKANLIELNQGKYPLQLMLAKKCIVNTDEEALEWGDITKGFLEIAKWTPIRTKVEAPLGSGPAAYFEAHWKFDLEFPREGRPKVSWDNMKRSIGEFTVAYPGFLRSRNIGRPGVYYLSQRAYHSDFDEAMTQFDLAHAQIVRYLDYVVPLDGVHYERVLFDSDPSLDEGWAA
;
A
#
# COMPACT_ATOMS: atom_id res chain seq x y z
N MET A 1 -10.77 -19.22 -0.10
CA MET A 1 -11.68 -18.11 0.21
C MET A 1 -10.94 -16.83 -0.10
N PRO A 2 -11.58 -15.87 -0.74
CA PRO A 2 -10.99 -14.56 -0.92
C PRO A 2 -10.75 -13.93 0.46
N TYR A 3 -9.66 -13.20 0.61
CA TYR A 3 -9.43 -12.41 1.82
C TYR A 3 -9.45 -10.94 1.42
N TYR A 4 -10.01 -10.14 2.29
CA TYR A 4 -9.99 -8.69 2.23
C TYR A 4 -8.86 -8.16 3.09
N GLU A 5 -8.34 -6.99 2.76
CA GLU A 5 -7.33 -6.33 3.57
C GLU A 5 -7.86 -4.98 4.06
N LEU A 6 -7.73 -4.77 5.37
CA LEU A 6 -8.15 -3.54 6.04
C LEU A 6 -6.91 -2.77 6.46
N HIS A 7 -6.85 -1.51 6.06
CA HIS A 7 -5.83 -0.56 6.46
C HIS A 7 -6.46 0.60 7.23
N ILE A 8 -6.00 0.84 8.47
CA ILE A 8 -6.42 2.01 9.24
C ILE A 8 -5.20 2.79 9.66
N THR A 9 -5.07 4.01 9.15
CA THR A 9 -4.02 4.96 9.52
C THR A 9 -4.45 5.76 10.75
N VAL A 10 -3.55 5.90 11.71
CA VAL A 10 -3.75 6.71 12.93
C VAL A 10 -2.85 7.94 12.93
N ALA A 11 -3.26 8.97 13.66
CA ALA A 11 -2.53 10.24 13.72
C ALA A 11 -1.22 10.16 14.52
N GLU A 12 -1.12 9.21 15.46
CA GLU A 12 -0.02 9.06 16.42
C GLU A 12 1.18 8.32 15.82
N ASN A 13 1.84 8.89 14.81
CA ASN A 13 2.91 8.26 14.05
C ASN A 13 4.24 8.06 14.80
N ASP A 14 4.42 8.65 15.97
CA ASP A 14 5.57 8.55 16.85
C ASP A 14 5.46 7.42 17.90
N ARG A 15 4.32 6.70 17.96
CA ARG A 15 4.00 5.68 18.95
C ARG A 15 3.98 4.26 18.39
N LEU A 16 4.91 3.93 17.48
CA LEU A 16 4.91 2.65 16.77
C LEU A 16 4.87 1.42 17.70
N GLU A 17 5.74 1.38 18.75
CA GLU A 17 5.81 0.21 19.65
C GLU A 17 4.49 -0.01 20.38
N ALA A 18 3.92 1.05 20.96
CA ALA A 18 2.65 0.96 21.67
C ALA A 18 1.50 0.59 20.73
N PHE A 19 1.54 1.03 19.47
CA PHE A 19 0.54 0.67 18.49
C PHE A 19 0.68 -0.78 18.02
N ASP A 20 1.92 -1.27 17.83
CA ASP A 20 2.16 -2.67 17.45
C ASP A 20 1.72 -3.62 18.57
N ASP A 21 2.00 -3.29 19.83
CA ASP A 21 1.52 -4.06 20.99
C ASP A 21 -0.02 -4.12 21.01
N HIS A 22 -0.68 -2.98 20.74
CA HIS A 22 -2.14 -2.94 20.67
C HIS A 22 -2.68 -3.75 19.49
N CYS A 23 -2.07 -3.65 18.31
CA CYS A 23 -2.44 -4.43 17.13
C CYS A 23 -2.31 -5.94 17.35
N ARG A 24 -1.34 -6.39 18.14
CA ARG A 24 -1.12 -7.80 18.49
C ARG A 24 -2.05 -8.31 19.59
N SER A 25 -2.86 -7.43 20.19
CA SER A 25 -3.83 -7.84 21.22
C SER A 25 -4.81 -8.88 20.69
N LYS A 26 -5.49 -9.59 21.61
CA LYS A 26 -6.46 -10.62 21.25
C LYS A 26 -7.67 -10.07 20.51
N GLU A 27 -7.97 -8.79 20.69
CA GLU A 27 -9.11 -8.11 20.08
C GLU A 27 -8.85 -7.79 18.60
N LEU A 28 -7.61 -7.41 18.26
CA LEU A 28 -7.29 -6.96 16.91
C LEU A 28 -6.62 -8.04 16.06
N LEU A 29 -5.63 -8.76 16.60
CA LEU A 29 -4.88 -9.82 15.89
C LEU A 29 -4.36 -9.37 14.51
N CYS A 30 -3.71 -8.23 14.47
CA CYS A 30 -3.23 -7.61 13.24
C CYS A 30 -1.78 -7.15 13.35
N LYS A 31 -1.28 -6.42 12.36
CA LYS A 31 0.08 -5.89 12.33
C LYS A 31 0.05 -4.37 12.27
N ALA A 32 0.98 -3.73 12.99
CA ALA A 32 1.32 -2.34 12.75
C ALA A 32 2.39 -2.23 11.68
N ASN A 33 2.24 -1.24 10.81
CA ASN A 33 3.22 -0.85 9.81
C ASN A 33 3.49 0.66 9.94
N LEU A 34 4.74 1.05 9.84
CA LEU A 34 5.11 2.46 9.69
C LEU A 34 5.55 2.67 8.25
N ILE A 35 4.71 3.35 7.49
CA ILE A 35 4.89 3.59 6.07
C ILE A 35 5.43 5.00 5.85
N GLU A 36 6.53 5.11 5.12
CA GLU A 36 7.07 6.38 4.63
C GLU A 36 6.72 6.54 3.16
N LEU A 37 6.08 7.64 2.83
CA LEU A 37 5.75 8.06 1.47
C LEU A 37 6.76 9.11 1.01
N ASN A 38 6.97 9.23 -0.31
CA ASN A 38 7.81 10.28 -0.86
C ASN A 38 7.11 11.64 -0.91
N GLN A 39 5.80 11.67 -0.78
CA GLN A 39 4.94 12.85 -0.84
C GLN A 39 3.62 12.59 -0.12
N GLY A 40 2.75 13.59 -0.07
CA GLY A 40 1.46 13.52 0.60
C GLY A 40 1.40 14.39 1.86
N LYS A 41 0.19 14.63 2.33
CA LYS A 41 -0.08 15.43 3.53
C LYS A 41 0.51 14.79 4.80
N TYR A 42 0.56 13.48 4.85
CA TYR A 42 1.12 12.69 5.94
C TYR A 42 2.19 11.74 5.37
N PRO A 43 3.43 12.23 5.19
CA PRO A 43 4.49 11.43 4.59
C PRO A 43 4.95 10.25 5.47
N LEU A 44 4.61 10.27 6.75
CA LEU A 44 4.83 9.18 7.68
C LEU A 44 3.49 8.72 8.25
N GLN A 45 3.12 7.47 7.96
CA GLN A 45 1.81 6.91 8.31
C GLN A 45 1.99 5.68 9.20
N LEU A 46 1.49 5.76 10.43
CA LEU A 46 1.35 4.60 11.30
C LEU A 46 0.02 3.92 10.99
N MET A 47 0.07 2.67 10.53
CA MET A 47 -1.06 1.98 9.93
C MET A 47 -1.23 0.57 10.49
N LEU A 48 -2.44 0.23 10.88
CA LEU A 48 -2.89 -1.15 11.07
C LEU A 48 -3.10 -1.81 9.72
N ALA A 49 -2.62 -3.05 9.55
CA ALA A 49 -2.96 -3.91 8.42
C ALA A 49 -3.54 -5.23 8.93
N LYS A 50 -4.77 -5.54 8.54
CA LYS A 50 -5.51 -6.74 8.97
C LYS A 50 -6.15 -7.45 7.79
N LYS A 51 -5.88 -8.76 7.68
CA LYS A 51 -6.58 -9.62 6.73
C LYS A 51 -7.88 -10.11 7.35
N CYS A 52 -8.96 -9.95 6.61
CA CYS A 52 -10.30 -10.42 7.00
C CYS A 52 -10.75 -11.51 6.03
N ILE A 53 -11.26 -12.63 6.57
CA ILE A 53 -11.88 -13.70 5.79
C ILE A 53 -13.39 -13.53 5.97
N VAL A 54 -14.02 -12.92 4.99
CA VAL A 54 -15.46 -12.65 4.94
C VAL A 54 -15.99 -13.03 3.57
N ASN A 55 -17.30 -13.11 3.42
CA ASN A 55 -17.91 -13.63 2.20
C ASN A 55 -18.31 -12.52 1.21
N THR A 56 -18.55 -11.31 1.70
CA THR A 56 -19.07 -10.20 0.89
C THR A 56 -18.30 -8.90 1.14
N ASP A 57 -18.44 -7.97 0.20
CA ASP A 57 -17.89 -6.62 0.29
C ASP A 57 -18.51 -5.86 1.48
N GLU A 58 -19.82 -6.05 1.75
CA GLU A 58 -20.54 -5.43 2.86
C GLU A 58 -19.99 -5.89 4.22
N GLU A 59 -19.73 -7.20 4.37
CA GLU A 59 -19.11 -7.72 5.59
C GLU A 59 -17.70 -7.13 5.79
N ALA A 60 -16.94 -6.93 4.72
CA ALA A 60 -15.61 -6.33 4.80
C ALA A 60 -15.67 -4.85 5.26
N LEU A 61 -16.64 -4.09 4.74
CA LEU A 61 -16.88 -2.71 5.15
C LEU A 61 -17.30 -2.62 6.62
N GLU A 62 -18.20 -3.48 7.08
CA GLU A 62 -18.61 -3.56 8.48
C GLU A 62 -17.43 -3.87 9.40
N TRP A 63 -16.54 -4.80 9.02
CA TRP A 63 -15.31 -5.06 9.75
C TRP A 63 -14.39 -3.85 9.83
N GLY A 64 -14.37 -3.00 8.79
CA GLY A 64 -13.67 -1.72 8.79
C GLY A 64 -14.15 -0.81 9.91
N ASP A 65 -15.46 -0.63 10.01
CA ASP A 65 -16.09 0.22 11.02
C ASP A 65 -15.90 -0.33 12.44
N ILE A 66 -16.07 -1.65 12.63
CA ILE A 66 -15.83 -2.31 13.92
C ILE A 66 -14.39 -2.13 14.37
N THR A 67 -13.42 -2.36 13.50
CA THR A 67 -11.98 -2.24 13.84
C THR A 67 -11.61 -0.80 14.16
N LYS A 68 -12.14 0.17 13.40
CA LYS A 68 -12.00 1.60 13.70
C LYS A 68 -12.54 1.93 15.10
N GLY A 69 -13.72 1.43 15.45
CA GLY A 69 -14.33 1.62 16.78
C GLY A 69 -13.46 1.07 17.91
N PHE A 70 -12.81 -0.08 17.74
CA PHE A 70 -11.87 -0.60 18.73
C PHE A 70 -10.65 0.31 18.92
N LEU A 71 -10.11 0.89 17.85
CA LEU A 71 -9.01 1.84 17.95
C LEU A 71 -9.42 3.11 18.70
N GLU A 72 -10.61 3.66 18.42
CA GLU A 72 -11.15 4.85 19.09
C GLU A 72 -11.38 4.61 20.60
N ILE A 73 -11.92 3.46 20.97
CA ILE A 73 -12.08 3.05 22.39
C ILE A 73 -10.71 3.00 23.10
N ALA A 74 -9.70 2.50 22.42
CA ALA A 74 -8.31 2.44 22.92
C ALA A 74 -7.55 3.77 22.85
N LYS A 75 -8.23 4.88 22.47
CA LYS A 75 -7.68 6.24 22.40
C LYS A 75 -6.63 6.43 21.30
N TRP A 76 -6.71 5.66 20.24
CA TRP A 76 -6.06 5.99 18.98
C TRP A 76 -6.97 6.91 18.16
N THR A 77 -6.37 7.69 17.28
CA THR A 77 -7.10 8.64 16.41
C THR A 77 -7.05 8.17 14.96
N PRO A 78 -8.01 7.34 14.50
CA PRO A 78 -8.07 6.95 13.09
C PRO A 78 -8.30 8.16 12.20
N ILE A 79 -7.42 8.35 11.22
CA ILE A 79 -7.50 9.44 10.25
C ILE A 79 -7.84 8.96 8.84
N ARG A 80 -7.67 7.66 8.57
CA ARG A 80 -8.06 7.02 7.31
C ARG A 80 -8.44 5.58 7.56
N THR A 81 -9.50 5.12 6.91
CA THR A 81 -9.87 3.70 6.78
C THR A 81 -9.94 3.36 5.31
N LYS A 82 -9.23 2.31 4.89
CA LYS A 82 -9.22 1.78 3.53
C LYS A 82 -9.55 0.30 3.60
N VAL A 83 -10.46 -0.16 2.75
CA VAL A 83 -10.87 -1.55 2.63
C VAL A 83 -10.57 -2.03 1.22
N GLU A 84 -9.76 -3.06 1.12
CA GLU A 84 -9.31 -3.67 -0.11
C GLU A 84 -9.93 -5.05 -0.29
N ALA A 85 -10.35 -5.34 -1.49
CA ALA A 85 -10.89 -6.62 -1.90
C ALA A 85 -9.95 -7.35 -2.87
N PRO A 86 -10.10 -8.65 -3.02
CA PRO A 86 -9.45 -9.39 -4.08
C PRO A 86 -9.76 -8.76 -5.44
N LEU A 87 -8.77 -8.79 -6.33
CA LEU A 87 -8.94 -8.30 -7.68
C LEU A 87 -10.12 -8.99 -8.37
N GLY A 88 -10.93 -8.21 -9.08
CA GLY A 88 -12.11 -8.68 -9.77
C GLY A 88 -12.96 -7.53 -10.32
N SER A 89 -14.02 -7.86 -11.05
CA SER A 89 -14.91 -6.93 -11.74
C SER A 89 -16.04 -6.34 -10.88
N GLY A 90 -15.96 -6.43 -9.57
CA GLY A 90 -16.96 -5.83 -8.67
C GLY A 90 -16.82 -4.31 -8.55
N PRO A 91 -17.79 -3.65 -7.87
CA PRO A 91 -17.70 -2.22 -7.58
C PRO A 91 -16.38 -1.84 -6.89
N ALA A 92 -15.82 -0.70 -7.27
CA ALA A 92 -14.60 -0.17 -6.68
C ALA A 92 -14.69 1.36 -6.56
N ALA A 93 -14.07 1.92 -5.52
CA ALA A 93 -13.76 3.33 -5.48
C ALA A 93 -12.64 3.65 -6.48
N TYR A 94 -11.66 2.76 -6.56
CA TYR A 94 -10.57 2.76 -7.53
C TYR A 94 -9.82 1.42 -7.48
N PHE A 95 -8.88 1.20 -8.42
CA PHE A 95 -7.95 0.08 -8.41
C PHE A 95 -6.55 0.57 -8.06
N GLU A 96 -5.74 -0.28 -7.41
CA GLU A 96 -4.33 -0.02 -7.13
C GLU A 96 -3.44 -1.15 -7.67
N ALA A 97 -2.23 -0.77 -8.08
CA ALA A 97 -1.15 -1.69 -8.37
C ALA A 97 0.08 -1.31 -7.54
N HIS A 98 0.72 -2.30 -6.92
CA HIS A 98 1.91 -2.15 -6.11
C HIS A 98 3.05 -3.00 -6.67
N TRP A 99 4.10 -2.37 -7.18
CA TRP A 99 5.32 -3.04 -7.63
C TRP A 99 6.30 -3.07 -6.47
N LYS A 100 6.61 -4.28 -5.99
CA LYS A 100 7.53 -4.51 -4.89
C LYS A 100 8.96 -4.70 -5.40
N PHE A 101 9.88 -3.95 -4.82
CA PHE A 101 11.32 -4.06 -5.03
C PHE A 101 11.99 -4.50 -3.74
N ASP A 102 12.77 -5.58 -3.79
CA ASP A 102 13.37 -6.18 -2.60
C ASP A 102 14.83 -6.53 -2.85
N LEU A 103 15.73 -5.94 -2.06
CA LEU A 103 17.18 -6.20 -2.14
C LEU A 103 17.59 -7.57 -1.62
N GLU A 104 16.76 -8.20 -0.79
CA GLU A 104 17.05 -9.52 -0.25
C GLU A 104 16.79 -10.64 -1.25
N PHE A 105 16.11 -10.33 -2.37
CA PHE A 105 15.84 -11.25 -3.47
C PHE A 105 16.63 -10.89 -4.74
N PRO A 106 17.97 -10.99 -4.72
CA PRO A 106 18.76 -10.73 -5.92
C PRO A 106 18.40 -11.78 -6.99
N ARG A 107 18.09 -11.32 -8.19
CA ARG A 107 17.90 -12.25 -9.32
C ARG A 107 19.23 -12.89 -9.69
N GLU A 108 19.21 -14.19 -9.92
CA GLU A 108 20.39 -14.95 -10.36
C GLU A 108 21.03 -14.32 -11.61
N GLY A 109 22.34 -14.15 -11.59
CA GLY A 109 23.10 -13.56 -12.70
C GLY A 109 23.11 -12.02 -12.76
N ARG A 110 22.46 -11.31 -11.83
CA ARG A 110 22.51 -9.83 -11.77
C ARG A 110 23.43 -9.33 -10.68
N PRO A 111 24.09 -8.16 -10.89
CA PRO A 111 24.91 -7.56 -9.85
C PRO A 111 24.06 -7.16 -8.65
N LYS A 112 24.62 -7.28 -7.45
CA LYS A 112 23.98 -6.76 -6.23
C LYS A 112 23.82 -5.25 -6.34
N VAL A 113 22.59 -4.79 -6.19
CA VAL A 113 22.28 -3.35 -6.17
C VAL A 113 22.40 -2.87 -4.74
N SER A 114 23.10 -1.75 -4.53
CA SER A 114 23.14 -1.12 -3.20
C SER A 114 21.83 -0.42 -2.89
N TRP A 115 21.55 -0.29 -1.59
CA TRP A 115 20.40 0.47 -1.08
C TRP A 115 20.30 1.88 -1.66
N ASP A 116 21.44 2.61 -1.69
CA ASP A 116 21.47 3.98 -2.20
C ASP A 116 21.19 4.05 -3.71
N ASN A 117 21.68 3.07 -4.47
CA ASN A 117 21.37 2.99 -5.90
C ASN A 117 19.90 2.72 -6.14
N MET A 118 19.28 1.79 -5.40
CA MET A 118 17.84 1.51 -5.50
C MET A 118 17.03 2.76 -5.16
N LYS A 119 17.32 3.39 -4.01
CA LYS A 119 16.63 4.61 -3.56
C LYS A 119 16.71 5.72 -4.61
N ARG A 120 17.91 5.93 -5.18
CA ARG A 120 18.14 6.95 -6.22
C ARG A 120 17.35 6.64 -7.48
N SER A 121 17.46 5.42 -8.02
CA SER A 121 16.80 5.03 -9.28
C SER A 121 15.27 5.09 -9.17
N ILE A 122 14.69 4.63 -8.06
CA ILE A 122 13.26 4.76 -7.82
C ILE A 122 12.87 6.23 -7.66
N GLY A 123 13.69 7.06 -7.01
CA GLY A 123 13.48 8.50 -6.90
C GLY A 123 13.49 9.21 -8.25
N GLU A 124 14.49 8.93 -9.09
CA GLU A 124 14.58 9.47 -10.45
C GLU A 124 13.41 9.02 -11.31
N PHE A 125 12.97 7.76 -11.18
CA PHE A 125 11.81 7.25 -11.88
C PHE A 125 10.52 8.02 -11.50
N THR A 126 10.26 8.22 -10.20
CA THR A 126 9.05 8.94 -9.76
C THR A 126 9.04 10.42 -10.15
N VAL A 127 10.20 11.03 -10.33
CA VAL A 127 10.28 12.40 -10.91
C VAL A 127 9.94 12.40 -12.40
N ALA A 128 10.42 11.39 -13.14
CA ALA A 128 10.12 11.26 -14.58
C ALA A 128 8.67 10.81 -14.87
N TYR A 129 8.07 10.10 -13.92
CA TYR A 129 6.71 9.54 -14.01
C TYR A 129 5.90 9.90 -12.75
N PRO A 130 5.33 11.10 -12.68
CA PRO A 130 4.67 11.64 -11.47
C PRO A 130 3.41 10.86 -11.04
N GLY A 131 2.84 10.02 -11.91
CA GLY A 131 1.71 9.15 -11.56
C GLY A 131 2.03 7.98 -10.63
N PHE A 132 3.27 7.87 -10.14
CA PHE A 132 3.69 6.82 -9.20
C PHE A 132 4.01 7.39 -7.82
N LEU A 133 3.42 6.76 -6.79
CA LEU A 133 3.81 6.96 -5.41
C LEU A 133 4.93 5.99 -5.02
N ARG A 134 6.00 6.51 -4.45
CA ARG A 134 7.03 5.70 -3.80
C ARG A 134 6.73 5.58 -2.30
N SER A 135 6.71 4.35 -1.81
CA SER A 135 6.58 4.07 -0.38
C SER A 135 7.58 3.02 0.10
N ARG A 136 7.85 3.00 1.40
CA ARG A 136 8.57 1.93 2.07
C ARG A 136 7.97 1.65 3.44
N ASN A 137 8.04 0.40 3.88
CA ASN A 137 7.78 0.05 5.27
C ASN A 137 9.08 0.18 6.06
N ILE A 138 9.12 1.08 7.06
CA ILE A 138 10.32 1.33 7.87
C ILE A 138 10.74 0.08 8.64
N GLY A 139 9.77 -0.77 9.05
CA GLY A 139 10.04 -2.05 9.71
C GLY A 139 10.60 -3.14 8.79
N ARG A 140 10.73 -2.87 7.47
CA ARG A 140 11.31 -3.79 6.48
C ARG A 140 12.36 -3.08 5.65
N PRO A 141 13.58 -2.89 6.19
CA PRO A 141 14.67 -2.27 5.44
C PRO A 141 14.98 -3.10 4.17
N GLY A 142 15.26 -2.43 3.07
CA GLY A 142 15.55 -3.10 1.78
C GLY A 142 14.35 -3.26 0.86
N VAL A 143 13.13 -2.93 1.30
CA VAL A 143 11.91 -3.05 0.51
C VAL A 143 11.35 -1.67 0.16
N TYR A 144 11.12 -1.45 -1.14
CA TYR A 144 10.36 -0.31 -1.66
C TYR A 144 9.17 -0.78 -2.46
N TYR A 145 8.18 0.09 -2.53
CA TYR A 145 7.04 -0.05 -3.40
C TYR A 145 6.93 1.17 -4.32
N LEU A 146 6.58 0.91 -5.57
CA LEU A 146 5.92 1.89 -6.43
C LEU A 146 4.46 1.53 -6.49
N SER A 147 3.59 2.50 -6.34
CA SER A 147 2.14 2.28 -6.40
C SER A 147 1.51 3.23 -7.41
N GLN A 148 0.49 2.76 -8.10
CA GLN A 148 -0.32 3.58 -8.99
C GLN A 148 -1.80 3.29 -8.75
N ARG A 149 -2.64 4.33 -8.89
CA ARG A 149 -4.10 4.24 -8.84
C ARG A 149 -4.69 4.37 -10.24
N ALA A 150 -5.76 3.64 -10.45
CA ALA A 150 -6.60 3.77 -11.63
C ALA A 150 -8.04 4.05 -11.17
N TYR A 151 -8.51 5.27 -11.48
CA TYR A 151 -9.86 5.74 -11.13
C TYR A 151 -10.87 5.40 -12.24
N HIS A 152 -10.71 4.24 -12.86
CA HIS A 152 -11.64 3.71 -13.84
C HIS A 152 -12.77 2.94 -13.16
N SER A 153 -13.97 3.05 -13.69
CA SER A 153 -15.09 2.19 -13.28
C SER A 153 -15.02 0.81 -13.89
N ASP A 154 -14.25 0.67 -14.98
CA ASP A 154 -14.06 -0.57 -15.72
C ASP A 154 -12.74 -1.23 -15.32
N PHE A 155 -12.82 -2.52 -15.01
CA PHE A 155 -11.69 -3.34 -14.60
C PHE A 155 -10.64 -3.50 -15.71
N ASP A 156 -11.08 -3.71 -16.96
CA ASP A 156 -10.17 -3.95 -18.09
C ASP A 156 -9.40 -2.67 -18.45
N GLU A 157 -10.04 -1.50 -18.32
CA GLU A 157 -9.35 -0.20 -18.48
C GLU A 157 -8.28 0.01 -17.40
N ALA A 158 -8.60 -0.31 -16.13
CA ALA A 158 -7.63 -0.23 -15.05
C ALA A 158 -6.44 -1.18 -15.28
N MET A 159 -6.69 -2.42 -15.70
CA MET A 159 -5.63 -3.38 -16.02
C MET A 159 -4.77 -2.91 -17.19
N THR A 160 -5.37 -2.33 -18.23
CA THR A 160 -4.63 -1.75 -19.37
C THR A 160 -3.67 -0.64 -18.90
N GLN A 161 -4.13 0.24 -17.99
CA GLN A 161 -3.27 1.27 -17.39
C GLN A 161 -2.10 0.65 -16.63
N PHE A 162 -2.34 -0.38 -15.84
CA PHE A 162 -1.31 -1.05 -15.04
C PHE A 162 -0.30 -1.82 -15.89
N ASP A 163 -0.72 -2.41 -17.00
CA ASP A 163 0.18 -3.08 -17.95
C ASP A 163 1.13 -2.07 -18.62
N LEU A 164 0.63 -0.90 -18.99
CA LEU A 164 1.47 0.20 -19.50
C LEU A 164 2.47 0.68 -18.44
N ALA A 165 2.02 0.83 -17.20
CA ALA A 165 2.87 1.21 -16.07
C ALA A 165 3.95 0.15 -15.79
N HIS A 166 3.57 -1.13 -15.82
CA HIS A 166 4.51 -2.24 -15.66
C HIS A 166 5.59 -2.23 -16.76
N ALA A 167 5.20 -2.02 -18.02
CA ALA A 167 6.15 -1.90 -19.11
C ALA A 167 7.14 -0.74 -18.93
N GLN A 168 6.69 0.41 -18.41
CA GLN A 168 7.56 1.53 -18.06
C GLN A 168 8.55 1.15 -16.96
N ILE A 169 8.07 0.54 -15.86
CA ILE A 169 8.91 0.08 -14.75
C ILE A 169 9.97 -0.90 -15.23
N VAL A 170 9.59 -1.93 -15.98
CA VAL A 170 10.53 -2.91 -16.52
C VAL A 170 11.56 -2.24 -17.41
N ARG A 171 11.15 -1.33 -18.29
CA ARG A 171 12.05 -0.64 -19.22
C ARG A 171 13.10 0.22 -18.50
N TYR A 172 12.73 0.88 -17.40
CA TYR A 172 13.59 1.89 -16.76
C TYR A 172 14.27 1.41 -15.47
N LEU A 173 13.66 0.48 -14.74
CA LEU A 173 14.15 0.05 -13.43
C LEU A 173 14.66 -1.39 -13.38
N ASP A 174 14.21 -2.29 -14.25
CA ASP A 174 14.53 -3.72 -14.14
C ASP A 174 16.02 -4.06 -14.23
N TYR A 175 16.82 -3.19 -14.84
CA TYR A 175 18.29 -3.34 -14.88
C TYR A 175 18.97 -2.94 -13.57
N VAL A 176 18.36 -2.06 -12.78
CA VAL A 176 18.98 -1.42 -11.62
C VAL A 176 18.38 -1.94 -10.32
N VAL A 177 17.09 -2.28 -10.33
CA VAL A 177 16.33 -2.63 -9.13
C VAL A 177 15.62 -3.97 -9.33
N PRO A 178 15.83 -4.96 -8.43
CA PRO A 178 15.13 -6.23 -8.53
C PRO A 178 13.64 -6.06 -8.21
N LEU A 179 12.80 -6.25 -9.21
CA LEU A 179 11.34 -6.35 -9.04
C LEU A 179 11.01 -7.75 -8.51
N ASP A 180 10.44 -7.82 -7.30
CA ASP A 180 10.03 -9.06 -6.64
C ASP A 180 8.64 -9.54 -7.14
N GLY A 181 7.71 -8.58 -7.36
CA GLY A 181 6.38 -8.90 -7.85
C GLY A 181 5.49 -7.68 -8.00
N VAL A 182 4.30 -7.94 -8.51
CA VAL A 182 3.21 -6.95 -8.61
C VAL A 182 2.01 -7.48 -7.85
N HIS A 183 1.40 -6.63 -7.06
CA HIS A 183 0.15 -6.89 -6.37
C HIS A 183 -0.91 -5.91 -6.83
N TYR A 184 -2.08 -6.44 -7.19
CA TYR A 184 -3.19 -5.64 -7.66
C TYR A 184 -4.34 -5.74 -6.67
N GLU A 185 -5.00 -4.62 -6.42
CA GLU A 185 -6.07 -4.50 -5.44
C GLU A 185 -7.27 -3.75 -6.03
N ARG A 186 -8.45 -4.13 -5.58
CA ARG A 186 -9.70 -3.43 -5.78
C ARG A 186 -10.07 -2.72 -4.48
N VAL A 187 -10.00 -1.41 -4.45
CA VAL A 187 -10.33 -0.63 -3.26
C VAL A 187 -11.83 -0.38 -3.22
N LEU A 188 -12.49 -0.93 -2.20
CA LEU A 188 -13.93 -0.78 -1.99
C LEU A 188 -14.28 0.56 -1.39
N PHE A 189 -13.47 0.98 -0.44
CA PHE A 189 -13.69 2.18 0.35
C PHE A 189 -12.36 2.79 0.78
N ASP A 190 -12.29 4.11 0.73
CA ASP A 190 -11.19 4.91 1.24
C ASP A 190 -11.77 6.21 1.80
N SER A 191 -11.71 6.38 3.13
CA SER A 191 -12.32 7.52 3.80
C SER A 191 -11.61 8.85 3.56
N ASP A 192 -10.33 8.82 3.18
CA ASP A 192 -9.56 10.02 2.88
C ASP A 192 -8.42 9.71 1.87
N PRO A 193 -8.75 9.62 0.57
CA PRO A 193 -7.73 9.45 -0.46
C PRO A 193 -6.72 10.60 -0.52
N SER A 194 -7.08 11.77 0.03
CA SER A 194 -6.23 12.96 0.01
C SER A 194 -5.04 12.90 0.97
N LEU A 195 -4.98 11.91 1.86
CA LEU A 195 -3.80 11.70 2.70
C LEU A 195 -2.53 11.47 1.87
N ASP A 196 -2.71 10.94 0.68
CA ASP A 196 -1.65 10.70 -0.30
C ASP A 196 -1.65 11.79 -1.40
N GLU A 197 -2.17 13.00 -1.12
CA GLU A 197 -2.31 14.09 -2.08
C GLU A 197 -0.99 14.40 -2.76
N GLY A 198 -1.04 14.56 -4.09
CA GLY A 198 0.14 14.67 -4.95
C GLY A 198 0.53 13.36 -5.63
N TRP A 199 -0.18 12.27 -5.32
CA TRP A 199 0.09 10.98 -5.93
C TRP A 199 -0.39 10.91 -7.40
N ALA A 200 -1.58 11.35 -7.69
CA ALA A 200 -2.11 11.28 -9.04
C ALA A 200 -2.77 12.62 -9.37
N ALA A 201 -2.06 13.49 -9.99
CA ALA A 201 -2.60 14.62 -10.73
C ALA A 201 -2.55 14.30 -12.23
#